data_9ede529bf12e62654addbbc4851c0745
#
_entry.id   9ede529bf12e62654addbbc4851c0745
#
_cell.length_a   1.000
_cell.length_b   1.000
_cell.length_c   1.000
_cell.angle_alpha   90.00
_cell.angle_beta   90.00
_cell.angle_gamma   90.00
#
_symmetry.space_group_name_H-M   'P 1'
#
loop_
_entity.id
_entity.type
_entity.pdbx_description
1 polymer ?
#
loop_
_entity_poly.entity_id
_entity_poly.type
_entity_poly.pdbx_seq_one_letter_code
_entity_poly.pdbx_strand_id
1 'polypeptide(L)'
;MQPSRWRPNRPQPSARVAAIRKNNLWDRRTSLDTLDGLANGDEPNEIDFVNKEFIMLEGHAHPDFWRVARGLEDIIPKQGGGGAAICVYHRGEKVVDMWGGTRDEHGAPWQEDTISLSYSTTKGVASTLIHILVDRGLIDYNEPVATYWPEFSANGKQRVTVRQLMCHEAGMYDIRHLIDDAGRMLDWDHMVQALAAAAPVHVPGATHGYHGLTYGWLVGELAQRVTGKPFGELLQSELATPLDLDGLYVGVPEDQMHRRARLIVRASQNDPSNFERTMRNARRVNRVLKALRIPIDLSQGAAALLPPNMQGLDLNSDAAAAACMPALNGMFTARSLAKLYAVLANGGALNGTRLISAETLHTATRVQNRSMGRVIPIPMHWRLGYHRVGTIGPKTPNAFGHSGYGGSGAWADPDRNLAIGLTLNSGLGTPFGDLRVVRLGTAACKAAERR
;
A
#
# COMPACT_ATOMS: atom_id res chain seq x y z
N MET A 1 64.14 -10.91 9.53
CA MET A 1 62.84 -11.36 9.05
C MET A 1 61.80 -10.36 9.50
N GLN A 2 61.33 -9.49 8.63
CA GLN A 2 60.28 -8.48 8.90
C GLN A 2 58.94 -9.06 8.52
N PRO A 3 57.82 -8.79 9.28
CA PRO A 3 56.49 -9.25 8.94
C PRO A 3 55.83 -8.32 7.91
N SER A 4 55.27 -8.94 6.88
CA SER A 4 54.54 -8.31 5.77
C SER A 4 53.23 -7.66 6.28
N ARG A 5 53.06 -6.37 5.97
CA ARG A 5 51.83 -5.60 6.25
C ARG A 5 50.76 -5.98 5.21
N TRP A 6 49.67 -6.57 5.69
CA TRP A 6 48.46 -6.78 4.94
C TRP A 6 47.68 -5.45 4.82
N ARG A 7 47.34 -4.99 3.61
CA ARG A 7 46.44 -3.86 3.35
C ARG A 7 45.10 -4.42 2.89
N PRO A 8 43.96 -4.00 3.47
CA PRO A 8 42.67 -4.39 2.95
C PRO A 8 42.37 -3.68 1.64
N ASN A 9 41.87 -4.43 0.65
CA ASN A 9 41.37 -3.92 -0.62
C ASN A 9 40.16 -3.04 -0.35
N ARG A 10 40.17 -1.83 -0.89
CA ARG A 10 38.97 -0.97 -0.99
C ARG A 10 38.01 -1.61 -2.00
N PRO A 11 36.70 -1.65 -1.72
CA PRO A 11 35.73 -2.05 -2.73
C PRO A 11 35.70 -1.05 -3.87
N GLN A 12 35.76 -1.56 -5.10
CA GLN A 12 35.55 -0.75 -6.30
C GLN A 12 34.12 -0.24 -6.34
N PRO A 13 33.87 1.00 -6.83
CA PRO A 13 32.53 1.51 -6.99
C PRO A 13 31.77 0.69 -8.03
N SER A 14 30.55 0.26 -7.65
CA SER A 14 29.59 -0.41 -8.52
C SER A 14 29.43 0.35 -9.83
N ALA A 15 29.39 -0.36 -10.94
CA ALA A 15 29.25 0.18 -12.29
C ALA A 15 28.00 1.10 -12.35
N ARG A 16 28.22 2.39 -12.44
CA ARG A 16 27.22 3.40 -12.70
C ARG A 16 26.53 3.08 -14.03
N VAL A 17 25.21 3.20 -14.06
CA VAL A 17 24.37 3.10 -15.25
C VAL A 17 24.77 4.18 -16.29
N ALA A 18 25.87 3.92 -16.98
CA ALA A 18 26.31 4.64 -18.20
C ALA A 18 25.77 3.95 -19.47
N ALA A 19 24.94 2.92 -19.35
CA ALA A 19 24.58 2.05 -20.48
C ALA A 19 23.38 2.53 -21.31
N ILE A 20 22.63 3.57 -20.90
CA ILE A 20 21.50 4.07 -21.69
C ILE A 20 21.93 5.15 -22.70
N ARG A 21 23.18 5.64 -22.63
CA ARG A 21 23.69 6.68 -23.57
C ARG A 21 24.27 6.15 -24.89
N LYS A 22 24.28 4.85 -25.17
CA LYS A 22 24.95 4.31 -26.37
C LYS A 22 24.06 3.80 -27.50
N ASN A 23 22.74 3.89 -27.39
CA ASN A 23 21.87 3.63 -28.55
C ASN A 23 21.10 4.91 -28.89
N ASN A 24 21.53 5.58 -29.95
CA ASN A 24 20.97 6.77 -30.60
C ASN A 24 19.52 6.59 -31.12
N LEU A 25 18.59 6.03 -30.34
CA LEU A 25 17.17 5.92 -30.67
C LEU A 25 16.31 6.97 -29.94
N TRP A 26 16.91 7.82 -29.13
CA TRP A 26 16.21 8.86 -28.34
C TRP A 26 16.16 10.23 -29.02
N ASP A 27 16.89 10.43 -30.14
CA ASP A 27 17.05 11.73 -30.79
C ASP A 27 16.05 12.00 -31.95
N ARG A 28 14.99 11.19 -32.09
CA ARG A 28 14.03 11.38 -33.20
C ARG A 28 12.58 11.54 -32.75
N ARG A 29 12.29 12.30 -31.69
CA ARG A 29 10.93 12.81 -31.36
C ARG A 29 10.96 14.22 -30.75
N THR A 30 11.79 15.07 -31.22
CA THR A 30 11.54 16.50 -31.27
C THR A 30 11.19 16.79 -32.73
N SER A 31 9.96 17.25 -32.95
CA SER A 31 9.49 17.83 -34.22
C SER A 31 8.49 17.01 -35.04
N LEU A 32 7.25 17.05 -34.61
CA LEU A 32 6.16 17.11 -35.58
C LEU A 32 5.33 18.41 -35.40
N ASP A 33 5.53 19.14 -34.28
CA ASP A 33 4.85 20.44 -34.06
C ASP A 33 5.67 21.66 -34.49
N THR A 34 6.89 21.47 -35.02
CA THR A 34 7.77 22.58 -35.48
C THR A 34 7.87 22.73 -37.01
N LEU A 35 7.19 21.91 -37.79
CA LEU A 35 7.22 22.04 -39.26
C LEU A 35 6.15 22.94 -39.86
N ASP A 36 5.14 23.35 -39.12
CA ASP A 36 4.14 24.33 -39.60
C ASP A 36 4.55 25.80 -39.36
N GLY A 37 5.67 26.08 -38.66
CA GLY A 37 6.17 27.43 -38.37
C GLY A 37 7.22 27.97 -39.37
N LEU A 38 7.77 27.17 -40.27
CA LEU A 38 8.85 27.56 -41.16
C LEU A 38 8.40 28.20 -42.51
N ALA A 39 7.10 28.48 -42.66
CA ALA A 39 6.58 29.11 -43.87
C ALA A 39 6.54 30.67 -43.83
N ASN A 40 6.80 31.30 -42.70
CA ASN A 40 6.74 32.75 -42.53
C ASN A 40 8.01 33.32 -41.87
N GLY A 41 9.11 33.25 -42.52
CA GLY A 41 10.28 34.15 -42.51
C GLY A 41 10.70 34.91 -41.24
N ASP A 42 10.32 34.47 -40.05
CA ASP A 42 10.72 35.09 -38.78
C ASP A 42 11.96 34.36 -38.23
N GLU A 43 13.00 35.11 -37.88
CA GLU A 43 14.18 34.60 -37.20
C GLU A 43 13.76 33.96 -35.86
N PRO A 44 14.34 32.79 -35.48
CA PRO A 44 13.98 32.13 -34.22
C PRO A 44 14.46 33.01 -33.05
N ASN A 45 13.52 33.61 -32.32
CA ASN A 45 13.76 34.12 -30.98
C ASN A 45 14.33 32.97 -30.12
N GLU A 46 15.32 33.28 -29.28
CA GLU A 46 15.89 32.37 -28.27
C GLU A 46 14.76 31.61 -27.60
N ILE A 47 14.65 30.33 -27.90
CA ILE A 47 13.77 29.43 -27.18
C ILE A 47 14.38 29.31 -25.79
N ASP A 48 13.74 29.92 -24.80
CA ASP A 48 14.01 29.69 -23.40
C ASP A 48 13.93 28.17 -23.14
N PHE A 49 15.10 27.54 -23.10
CA PHE A 49 15.25 26.21 -22.51
C PHE A 49 14.96 26.34 -21.02
N VAL A 50 13.68 26.36 -20.66
CA VAL A 50 13.25 26.14 -19.28
C VAL A 50 13.94 24.87 -18.86
N ASN A 51 14.88 24.95 -17.92
CA ASN A 51 15.59 23.85 -17.29
C ASN A 51 14.55 22.81 -16.83
N LYS A 52 14.27 21.82 -17.66
CA LYS A 52 13.54 20.62 -17.21
C LYS A 52 14.52 19.88 -16.30
N GLU A 53 14.41 20.10 -14.99
CA GLU A 53 15.06 19.24 -14.02
C GLU A 53 14.61 17.82 -14.27
N PHE A 54 15.50 17.01 -14.84
CA PHE A 54 15.25 15.59 -15.00
C PHE A 54 15.39 14.92 -13.64
N ILE A 55 14.33 14.24 -13.19
CA ILE A 55 14.41 13.39 -12.01
C ILE A 55 15.32 12.22 -12.37
N MET A 56 16.43 12.09 -11.65
CA MET A 56 17.31 10.93 -11.80
C MET A 56 16.65 9.71 -11.17
N LEU A 57 16.34 8.71 -11.99
CA LEU A 57 15.95 7.39 -11.53
C LEU A 57 17.17 6.50 -11.41
N GLU A 58 17.20 5.70 -10.36
CA GLU A 58 18.18 4.65 -10.11
C GLU A 58 17.54 3.27 -10.18
N GLY A 59 18.36 2.21 -10.31
CA GLY A 59 17.89 0.84 -10.34
C GLY A 59 17.89 0.22 -11.73
N HIS A 60 17.01 -0.74 -11.95
CA HIS A 60 16.96 -1.56 -13.18
C HIS A 60 15.53 -1.76 -13.68
N ALA A 61 15.35 -1.76 -15.00
CA ALA A 61 14.13 -2.21 -15.66
C ALA A 61 14.48 -3.04 -16.91
N HIS A 62 13.83 -4.21 -17.04
CA HIS A 62 13.91 -5.00 -18.25
C HIS A 62 13.36 -4.19 -19.44
N PRO A 63 13.96 -4.27 -20.64
CA PRO A 63 13.54 -3.47 -21.81
C PRO A 63 12.05 -3.51 -22.11
N ASP A 64 11.38 -4.67 -21.97
CA ASP A 64 9.95 -4.80 -22.21
C ASP A 64 9.10 -3.99 -21.23
N PHE A 65 9.64 -3.69 -20.04
CA PHE A 65 8.98 -2.95 -18.96
C PHE A 65 9.36 -1.46 -18.91
N TRP A 66 10.04 -0.91 -19.94
CA TRP A 66 10.49 0.48 -19.99
C TRP A 66 9.39 1.51 -19.69
N ARG A 67 8.12 1.19 -20.08
CA ARG A 67 6.97 2.07 -19.79
C ARG A 67 6.62 2.16 -18.29
N VAL A 68 6.98 1.14 -17.51
CA VAL A 68 6.84 1.19 -16.05
C VAL A 68 7.87 2.16 -15.47
N ALA A 69 9.13 2.06 -15.93
CA ALA A 69 10.19 2.98 -15.54
C ALA A 69 9.84 4.45 -15.86
N ARG A 70 9.38 4.71 -17.08
CA ARG A 70 8.93 6.05 -17.46
C ARG A 70 7.72 6.52 -16.64
N GLY A 71 6.77 5.62 -16.37
CA GLY A 71 5.64 5.94 -15.53
C GLY A 71 6.03 6.30 -14.11
N LEU A 72 7.12 5.74 -13.56
CA LEU A 72 7.67 6.14 -12.26
C LEU A 72 8.19 7.58 -12.32
N GLU A 73 8.95 7.95 -13.34
CA GLU A 73 9.41 9.32 -13.55
C GLU A 73 8.26 10.33 -13.59
N ASP A 74 7.18 9.96 -14.29
CA ASP A 74 6.00 10.82 -14.47
C ASP A 74 5.22 11.07 -13.17
N ILE A 75 5.29 10.16 -12.19
CA ILE A 75 4.54 10.28 -10.92
C ILE A 75 5.31 10.97 -9.80
N ILE A 76 6.63 11.07 -9.90
CA ILE A 76 7.46 11.77 -8.92
C ILE A 76 7.30 13.28 -9.13
N PRO A 77 6.98 14.05 -8.07
CA PRO A 77 6.80 15.50 -8.20
C PRO A 77 8.09 16.18 -8.66
N LYS A 78 7.99 17.03 -9.68
CA LYS A 78 9.12 17.85 -10.18
C LYS A 78 9.41 19.05 -9.31
N GLN A 79 8.43 19.50 -8.55
CA GLN A 79 8.52 20.62 -7.61
C GLN A 79 7.87 20.23 -6.27
N GLY A 80 8.39 20.77 -5.19
CA GLY A 80 7.84 20.58 -3.84
C GLY A 80 8.25 19.29 -3.14
N GLY A 81 9.20 18.56 -3.69
CA GLY A 81 9.76 17.37 -3.08
C GLY A 81 8.88 16.12 -3.21
N GLY A 82 9.49 15.00 -2.95
CA GLY A 82 8.88 13.69 -2.93
C GLY A 82 9.60 12.68 -3.83
N GLY A 83 9.45 11.42 -3.47
CA GLY A 83 10.05 10.32 -4.19
C GLY A 83 9.12 9.12 -4.23
N ALA A 84 9.54 8.11 -4.96
CA ALA A 84 8.84 6.85 -5.10
C ALA A 84 9.80 5.73 -5.48
N ALA A 85 9.39 4.49 -5.16
CA ALA A 85 10.02 3.28 -5.63
C ALA A 85 8.98 2.31 -6.18
N ILE A 86 9.34 1.59 -7.24
CA ILE A 86 8.54 0.54 -7.84
C ILE A 86 9.36 -0.72 -8.05
N CYS A 87 8.79 -1.86 -7.69
CA CYS A 87 9.35 -3.15 -8.03
C CYS A 87 8.29 -4.02 -8.70
N VAL A 88 8.69 -4.76 -9.73
CA VAL A 88 7.80 -5.67 -10.48
C VAL A 88 8.48 -7.03 -10.62
N TYR A 89 7.74 -8.07 -10.31
CA TYR A 89 8.08 -9.46 -10.61
C TYR A 89 7.19 -9.98 -11.73
N HIS A 90 7.76 -10.70 -12.67
CA HIS A 90 7.05 -11.41 -13.73
C HIS A 90 7.64 -12.80 -13.90
N ARG A 91 6.78 -13.84 -13.80
CA ARG A 91 7.19 -15.26 -13.86
C ARG A 91 8.32 -15.61 -12.88
N GLY A 92 8.23 -15.03 -11.66
CA GLY A 92 9.22 -15.23 -10.60
C GLY A 92 10.49 -14.41 -10.72
N GLU A 93 10.72 -13.69 -11.82
CA GLU A 93 11.89 -12.82 -12.03
C GLU A 93 11.58 -11.37 -11.67
N LYS A 94 12.53 -10.70 -11.04
CA LYS A 94 12.49 -9.26 -10.75
C LYS A 94 12.83 -8.48 -12.02
N VAL A 95 11.81 -7.96 -12.72
CA VAL A 95 11.93 -7.30 -14.02
C VAL A 95 11.99 -5.77 -13.93
N VAL A 96 11.54 -5.19 -12.82
CA VAL A 96 11.71 -3.76 -12.51
C VAL A 96 12.07 -3.63 -11.04
N ASP A 97 13.04 -2.78 -10.75
CA ASP A 97 13.45 -2.39 -9.41
C ASP A 97 14.07 -1.00 -9.51
N MET A 98 13.24 0.03 -9.32
CA MET A 98 13.60 1.41 -9.57
C MET A 98 13.07 2.36 -8.50
N TRP A 99 13.84 3.40 -8.24
CA TRP A 99 13.48 4.46 -7.29
C TRP A 99 14.04 5.80 -7.73
N GLY A 100 13.55 6.88 -7.13
CA GLY A 100 14.07 8.23 -7.37
C GLY A 100 13.28 9.31 -6.64
N GLY A 101 13.75 10.55 -6.81
CA GLY A 101 13.23 11.71 -6.10
C GLY A 101 13.79 11.84 -4.69
N THR A 102 13.03 12.46 -3.78
CA THR A 102 13.48 12.77 -2.42
C THR A 102 12.67 12.05 -1.36
N ARG A 103 13.32 11.63 -0.28
CA ARG A 103 12.68 10.95 0.86
C ARG A 103 12.16 11.90 1.94
N ASP A 104 12.51 13.18 1.86
CA ASP A 104 12.06 14.21 2.81
C ASP A 104 11.94 15.59 2.18
N GLU A 105 11.45 16.54 2.96
CA GLU A 105 11.27 17.95 2.60
C GLU A 105 12.59 18.73 2.46
N HIS A 106 13.72 18.17 2.93
CA HIS A 106 15.05 18.78 2.86
C HIS A 106 15.82 18.36 1.61
N GLY A 107 15.24 17.49 0.77
CA GLY A 107 15.84 17.06 -0.48
C GLY A 107 16.78 15.87 -0.34
N ALA A 108 16.79 15.14 0.77
CA ALA A 108 17.56 13.92 0.90
C ALA A 108 17.12 12.91 -0.17
N PRO A 109 18.05 12.29 -0.94
CA PRO A 109 17.68 11.42 -2.03
C PRO A 109 16.99 10.16 -1.55
N TRP A 110 16.00 9.68 -2.31
CA TRP A 110 15.43 8.34 -2.12
C TRP A 110 16.48 7.29 -2.43
N GLN A 111 16.68 6.35 -1.52
CA GLN A 111 17.65 5.26 -1.65
C GLN A 111 16.95 3.94 -1.96
N GLU A 112 17.72 2.93 -2.37
CA GLU A 112 17.18 1.61 -2.67
C GLU A 112 16.52 0.92 -1.47
N ASP A 113 16.96 1.24 -0.27
CA ASP A 113 16.52 0.69 1.01
C ASP A 113 15.52 1.60 1.75
N THR A 114 15.09 2.71 1.13
CA THR A 114 14.13 3.64 1.72
C THR A 114 12.79 2.95 1.99
N ILE A 115 12.35 2.98 3.24
CA ILE A 115 11.03 2.50 3.66
C ILE A 115 10.05 3.67 3.74
N SER A 116 8.83 3.44 3.29
CA SER A 116 7.81 4.50 3.23
C SER A 116 6.48 4.04 3.80
N LEU A 117 5.80 4.96 4.48
CA LEU A 117 4.45 4.74 4.99
C LEU A 117 3.50 4.37 3.86
N SER A 118 2.89 3.19 3.97
CA SER A 118 2.13 2.59 2.88
C SER A 118 0.63 2.52 3.13
N TYR A 119 0.14 3.15 4.21
CA TYR A 119 -1.28 3.20 4.56
C TYR A 119 -1.95 1.82 4.44
N SER A 120 -3.11 1.77 3.81
CA SER A 120 -3.91 0.54 3.69
C SER A 120 -3.27 -0.58 2.86
N THR A 121 -2.16 -0.35 2.16
CA THR A 121 -1.35 -1.44 1.59
C THR A 121 -0.92 -2.42 2.68
N THR A 122 -0.75 -1.94 3.91
CA THR A 122 -0.44 -2.72 5.12
C THR A 122 -1.45 -3.85 5.37
N LYS A 123 -2.74 -3.63 5.05
CA LYS A 123 -3.78 -4.65 5.24
C LYS A 123 -3.51 -5.93 4.45
N GLY A 124 -3.01 -5.80 3.23
CA GLY A 124 -2.67 -6.97 2.42
C GLY A 124 -1.54 -7.79 3.04
N VAL A 125 -0.54 -7.12 3.63
CA VAL A 125 0.56 -7.77 4.37
C VAL A 125 0.02 -8.45 5.64
N ALA A 126 -0.77 -7.74 6.44
CA ALA A 126 -1.39 -8.28 7.65
C ALA A 126 -2.30 -9.48 7.34
N SER A 127 -3.06 -9.40 6.25
CA SER A 127 -3.94 -10.51 5.82
C SER A 127 -3.16 -11.72 5.39
N THR A 128 -2.03 -11.54 4.69
CA THR A 128 -1.15 -12.66 4.31
C THR A 128 -0.63 -13.41 5.54
N LEU A 129 -0.30 -12.70 6.62
CA LEU A 129 0.06 -13.33 7.89
C LEU A 129 -1.07 -14.21 8.44
N ILE A 130 -2.32 -13.72 8.46
CA ILE A 130 -3.47 -14.52 8.88
C ILE A 130 -3.63 -15.78 8.01
N HIS A 131 -3.44 -15.66 6.70
CA HIS A 131 -3.54 -16.82 5.80
C HIS A 131 -2.47 -17.88 6.08
N ILE A 132 -1.26 -17.47 6.47
CA ILE A 132 -0.21 -18.40 6.91
C ILE A 132 -0.63 -19.14 8.20
N LEU A 133 -1.23 -18.43 9.15
CA LEU A 133 -1.72 -19.03 10.39
C LEU A 133 -2.89 -19.99 10.14
N VAL A 134 -3.74 -19.69 9.16
CA VAL A 134 -4.80 -20.62 8.70
C VAL A 134 -4.20 -21.85 8.03
N ASP A 135 -3.23 -21.66 7.14
CA ASP A 135 -2.55 -22.76 6.44
C ASP A 135 -1.89 -23.76 7.40
N ARG A 136 -1.45 -23.27 8.57
CA ARG A 136 -0.90 -24.08 9.67
C ARG A 136 -1.96 -24.67 10.62
N GLY A 137 -3.25 -24.40 10.37
CA GLY A 137 -4.34 -24.89 11.22
C GLY A 137 -4.46 -24.19 12.59
N LEU A 138 -3.80 -23.03 12.78
CA LEU A 138 -3.90 -22.24 14.02
C LEU A 138 -5.17 -21.39 14.06
N ILE A 139 -5.72 -21.04 12.89
CA ILE A 139 -6.95 -20.25 12.71
C ILE A 139 -7.84 -20.97 11.67
N ASP A 140 -9.16 -21.01 11.90
CA ASP A 140 -10.14 -21.36 10.88
C ASP A 140 -10.96 -20.13 10.50
N TYR A 141 -11.14 -19.88 9.20
CA TYR A 141 -11.95 -18.75 8.71
C TYR A 141 -13.42 -18.81 9.18
N ASN A 142 -13.96 -19.98 9.43
CA ASN A 142 -15.37 -20.17 9.78
C ASN A 142 -15.62 -20.15 11.28
N GLU A 143 -14.56 -20.27 12.09
CA GLU A 143 -14.67 -20.16 13.53
C GLU A 143 -15.00 -18.74 13.98
N PRO A 144 -15.76 -18.58 15.07
CA PRO A 144 -15.94 -17.29 15.71
C PRO A 144 -14.59 -16.70 16.17
N VAL A 145 -14.41 -15.40 15.97
CA VAL A 145 -13.25 -14.67 16.53
C VAL A 145 -13.16 -14.88 18.04
N ALA A 146 -14.28 -14.97 18.73
CA ALA A 146 -14.37 -15.21 20.17
C ALA A 146 -13.74 -16.53 20.63
N THR A 147 -13.58 -17.52 19.73
CA THR A 147 -12.85 -18.77 20.04
C THR A 147 -11.38 -18.48 20.37
N TYR A 148 -10.78 -17.51 19.71
CA TYR A 148 -9.37 -17.12 19.88
C TYR A 148 -9.21 -15.90 20.79
N TRP A 149 -10.23 -15.03 20.81
CA TRP A 149 -10.27 -13.80 21.57
C TRP A 149 -11.61 -13.70 22.35
N PRO A 150 -11.71 -14.34 23.55
CA PRO A 150 -12.96 -14.47 24.28
C PRO A 150 -13.65 -13.13 24.61
N GLU A 151 -12.86 -12.08 24.93
CA GLU A 151 -13.38 -10.75 25.27
C GLU A 151 -14.10 -10.10 24.08
N PHE A 152 -13.79 -10.49 22.87
CA PHE A 152 -14.47 -10.01 21.66
C PHE A 152 -15.95 -10.43 21.60
N SER A 153 -16.36 -11.46 22.36
CA SER A 153 -17.75 -11.97 22.35
C SER A 153 -18.81 -10.95 22.80
N ALA A 154 -18.39 -9.88 23.49
CA ALA A 154 -19.29 -8.88 24.05
C ALA A 154 -20.16 -8.17 22.99
N ASN A 155 -21.32 -7.68 23.44
CA ASN A 155 -22.18 -6.75 22.70
C ASN A 155 -22.60 -7.26 21.29
N GLY A 156 -22.96 -8.56 21.20
CA GLY A 156 -23.51 -9.15 19.97
C GLY A 156 -22.50 -9.69 18.98
N LYS A 157 -21.21 -9.76 19.36
CA LYS A 157 -20.12 -10.24 18.50
C LYS A 157 -19.77 -11.73 18.64
N GLN A 158 -20.45 -12.46 19.51
CA GLN A 158 -20.10 -13.87 19.86
C GLN A 158 -20.08 -14.82 18.66
N ARG A 159 -20.75 -14.49 17.57
CA ARG A 159 -20.83 -15.32 16.34
C ARG A 159 -20.10 -14.70 15.16
N VAL A 160 -19.38 -13.59 15.33
CA VAL A 160 -18.59 -12.98 14.24
C VAL A 160 -17.46 -13.91 13.89
N THR A 161 -17.44 -14.43 12.65
CA THR A 161 -16.41 -15.34 12.19
C THR A 161 -15.16 -14.57 11.71
N VAL A 162 -14.02 -15.25 11.70
CA VAL A 162 -12.77 -14.71 11.14
C VAL A 162 -12.99 -14.29 9.68
N ARG A 163 -13.75 -15.07 8.89
CA ARG A 163 -14.14 -14.74 7.52
C ARG A 163 -14.87 -13.40 7.42
N GLN A 164 -15.90 -13.20 8.25
CA GLN A 164 -16.66 -11.95 8.27
C GLN A 164 -15.81 -10.76 8.67
N LEU A 165 -14.87 -10.95 9.60
CA LEU A 165 -13.91 -9.92 9.97
C LEU A 165 -13.01 -9.56 8.79
N MET A 166 -12.42 -10.55 8.12
CA MET A 166 -11.46 -10.34 7.03
C MET A 166 -12.08 -9.77 5.75
N CYS A 167 -13.38 -9.99 5.49
CA CYS A 167 -14.08 -9.38 4.35
C CYS A 167 -14.91 -8.14 4.71
N HIS A 168 -14.64 -7.54 5.88
CA HIS A 168 -15.26 -6.28 6.35
C HIS A 168 -16.76 -6.38 6.68
N GLU A 169 -17.23 -7.55 7.08
CA GLU A 169 -18.64 -7.82 7.41
C GLU A 169 -18.92 -7.82 8.91
N ALA A 170 -17.91 -7.61 9.76
CA ALA A 170 -18.05 -7.63 11.21
C ALA A 170 -18.78 -6.41 11.81
N GLY A 171 -18.92 -5.31 11.04
CA GLY A 171 -19.57 -4.08 11.54
C GLY A 171 -18.74 -3.28 12.55
N MET A 172 -17.40 -3.48 12.56
CA MET A 172 -16.48 -2.88 13.54
C MET A 172 -15.65 -1.73 12.98
N TYR A 173 -16.17 -0.97 12.01
CA TYR A 173 -15.40 0.05 11.30
C TYR A 173 -15.47 1.46 11.89
N ASP A 174 -16.35 1.74 12.86
CA ASP A 174 -16.60 3.09 13.38
C ASP A 174 -15.54 3.52 14.39
N ILE A 175 -14.37 3.89 13.90
CA ILE A 175 -13.24 4.40 14.71
C ILE A 175 -13.61 5.70 15.43
N ARG A 176 -14.49 6.52 14.81
CA ARG A 176 -14.81 7.85 15.31
C ARG A 176 -15.59 7.83 16.63
N HIS A 177 -16.40 6.79 16.85
CA HIS A 177 -17.11 6.61 18.12
C HIS A 177 -16.41 5.60 19.04
N LEU A 178 -15.34 4.96 18.56
CA LEU A 178 -14.57 4.01 19.33
C LEU A 178 -13.58 4.69 20.28
N ILE A 179 -12.97 5.79 19.82
CA ILE A 179 -11.96 6.54 20.57
C ILE A 179 -12.30 8.04 20.60
N ASP A 180 -11.78 8.76 21.56
CA ASP A 180 -11.95 10.21 21.75
C ASP A 180 -10.84 11.04 21.11
N ASP A 181 -9.67 10.44 20.88
CA ASP A 181 -8.48 11.10 20.33
C ASP A 181 -7.67 10.14 19.43
N ALA A 182 -7.18 10.64 18.31
CA ALA A 182 -6.38 9.85 17.37
C ALA A 182 -5.05 9.35 17.97
N GLY A 183 -4.50 10.02 18.97
CA GLY A 183 -3.30 9.57 19.70
C GLY A 183 -3.50 8.22 20.41
N ARG A 184 -4.76 7.85 20.75
CA ARG A 184 -5.07 6.52 21.30
C ARG A 184 -4.71 5.38 20.36
N MET A 185 -4.63 5.65 19.06
CA MET A 185 -4.23 4.65 18.06
C MET A 185 -2.78 4.16 18.23
N LEU A 186 -1.96 4.88 18.96
CA LEU A 186 -0.58 4.47 19.26
C LEU A 186 -0.52 3.44 20.41
N ASP A 187 -1.59 3.31 21.18
CA ASP A 187 -1.72 2.38 22.31
C ASP A 187 -2.47 1.12 21.86
N TRP A 188 -1.74 0.02 21.69
CA TRP A 188 -2.31 -1.26 21.26
C TRP A 188 -3.37 -1.78 22.20
N ASP A 189 -3.08 -1.80 23.50
CA ASP A 189 -3.95 -2.38 24.52
C ASP A 189 -5.26 -1.58 24.63
N HIS A 190 -5.17 -0.26 24.59
CA HIS A 190 -6.35 0.62 24.55
C HIS A 190 -7.24 0.29 23.34
N MET A 191 -6.67 0.18 22.16
CA MET A 191 -7.43 -0.11 20.93
C MET A 191 -8.09 -1.48 20.97
N VAL A 192 -7.38 -2.50 21.44
CA VAL A 192 -7.88 -3.88 21.58
C VAL A 192 -9.02 -3.94 22.58
N GLN A 193 -8.88 -3.31 23.75
CA GLN A 193 -9.94 -3.23 24.77
C GLN A 193 -11.18 -2.49 24.26
N ALA A 194 -10.99 -1.35 23.59
CA ALA A 194 -12.08 -0.59 23.00
C ALA A 194 -12.85 -1.41 21.94
N LEU A 195 -12.15 -2.15 21.07
CA LEU A 195 -12.75 -3.01 20.06
C LEU A 195 -13.48 -4.22 20.68
N ALA A 196 -12.92 -4.81 21.73
CA ALA A 196 -13.59 -5.89 22.48
C ALA A 196 -14.88 -5.42 23.12
N ALA A 197 -14.91 -4.20 23.68
CA ALA A 197 -16.07 -3.62 24.34
C ALA A 197 -17.12 -3.04 23.37
N ALA A 198 -16.76 -2.66 22.15
CA ALA A 198 -17.68 -2.01 21.22
C ALA A 198 -18.78 -2.95 20.68
N ALA A 199 -19.94 -2.38 20.37
CA ALA A 199 -21.00 -3.06 19.61
C ALA A 199 -20.78 -2.85 18.08
N PRO A 200 -21.15 -3.83 17.24
CA PRO A 200 -21.12 -3.65 15.80
C PRO A 200 -22.17 -2.64 15.33
N VAL A 201 -21.84 -1.79 14.36
CA VAL A 201 -22.74 -0.76 13.82
C VAL A 201 -23.83 -1.31 12.89
N HIS A 202 -23.76 -2.57 12.56
CA HIS A 202 -24.81 -3.34 11.84
C HIS A 202 -24.70 -4.80 12.22
N VAL A 203 -25.73 -5.57 11.93
CA VAL A 203 -25.70 -7.02 12.14
C VAL A 203 -24.56 -7.64 11.33
N PRO A 204 -23.60 -8.32 11.97
CA PRO A 204 -22.49 -8.97 11.30
C PRO A 204 -22.96 -9.95 10.21
N GLY A 205 -22.35 -9.89 9.04
CA GLY A 205 -22.71 -10.70 7.88
C GLY A 205 -23.89 -10.18 7.04
N ALA A 206 -24.72 -9.25 7.55
CA ALA A 206 -25.85 -8.71 6.77
C ALA A 206 -25.43 -7.72 5.67
N THR A 207 -24.31 -7.07 5.85
CA THR A 207 -23.70 -6.12 4.90
C THR A 207 -22.23 -5.96 5.21
N HIS A 208 -21.51 -5.17 4.42
CA HIS A 208 -20.12 -4.86 4.70
C HIS A 208 -19.86 -3.36 4.77
N GLY A 209 -18.86 -2.97 5.57
CA GLY A 209 -18.34 -1.63 5.69
C GLY A 209 -16.83 -1.68 5.90
N TYR A 210 -16.06 -1.01 5.06
CA TYR A 210 -14.61 -1.04 5.12
C TYR A 210 -14.09 -0.65 6.51
N HIS A 211 -13.40 -1.58 7.18
CA HIS A 211 -12.75 -1.36 8.47
C HIS A 211 -11.43 -0.59 8.23
N GLY A 212 -11.56 0.70 7.91
CA GLY A 212 -10.46 1.51 7.38
C GLY A 212 -9.23 1.55 8.28
N LEU A 213 -9.43 1.69 9.59
CA LEU A 213 -8.36 1.73 10.59
C LEU A 213 -8.44 0.53 11.54
N THR A 214 -9.62 0.18 12.00
CA THR A 214 -9.84 -0.87 13.00
C THR A 214 -9.40 -2.26 12.56
N TYR A 215 -9.36 -2.53 11.24
CA TYR A 215 -8.95 -3.81 10.67
C TYR A 215 -7.62 -4.32 11.25
N GLY A 216 -6.64 -3.43 11.41
CA GLY A 216 -5.30 -3.80 11.83
C GLY A 216 -5.26 -4.44 13.22
N TRP A 217 -5.91 -3.80 14.21
CA TRP A 217 -5.97 -4.35 15.56
C TRP A 217 -6.82 -5.61 15.63
N LEU A 218 -7.91 -5.68 14.84
CA LEU A 218 -8.77 -6.86 14.81
C LEU A 218 -8.03 -8.11 14.31
N VAL A 219 -7.32 -8.02 13.19
CA VAL A 219 -6.56 -9.17 12.65
C VAL A 219 -5.25 -9.36 13.40
N GLY A 220 -4.62 -8.27 13.85
CA GLY A 220 -3.36 -8.33 14.58
C GLY A 220 -3.52 -8.97 15.95
N GLU A 221 -4.56 -8.61 16.71
CA GLU A 221 -4.85 -9.23 18.00
C GLU A 221 -5.16 -10.73 17.84
N LEU A 222 -5.95 -11.09 16.81
CA LEU A 222 -6.18 -12.49 16.49
C LEU A 222 -4.87 -13.26 16.28
N ALA A 223 -3.92 -12.70 15.50
CA ALA A 223 -2.63 -13.30 15.28
C ALA A 223 -1.80 -13.43 16.58
N GLN A 224 -1.79 -12.38 17.41
CA GLN A 224 -1.07 -12.39 18.69
C GLN A 224 -1.65 -13.42 19.66
N ARG A 225 -2.97 -13.55 19.75
CA ARG A 225 -3.64 -14.51 20.63
C ARG A 225 -3.31 -15.96 20.30
N VAL A 226 -3.28 -16.33 19.02
CA VAL A 226 -3.02 -17.72 18.63
C VAL A 226 -1.54 -18.09 18.63
N THR A 227 -0.63 -17.10 18.63
CA THR A 227 0.81 -17.36 18.56
C THR A 227 1.57 -16.98 19.81
N GLY A 228 1.01 -16.11 20.65
CA GLY A 228 1.69 -15.55 21.83
C GLY A 228 2.81 -14.56 21.50
N LYS A 229 2.92 -14.10 20.24
CA LYS A 229 4.00 -13.19 19.78
C LYS A 229 3.46 -11.83 19.36
N PRO A 230 4.22 -10.73 19.58
CA PRO A 230 3.88 -9.41 19.05
C PRO A 230 3.77 -9.41 17.52
N PHE A 231 2.86 -8.59 16.99
CA PHE A 231 2.56 -8.58 15.56
C PHE A 231 3.77 -8.24 14.68
N GLY A 232 4.61 -7.27 15.08
CA GLY A 232 5.82 -6.91 14.34
C GLY A 232 6.83 -8.07 14.29
N GLU A 233 6.98 -8.85 15.39
CA GLU A 233 7.83 -10.04 15.42
C GLU A 233 7.29 -11.14 14.50
N LEU A 234 5.97 -11.33 14.48
CA LEU A 234 5.33 -12.27 13.56
C LEU A 234 5.59 -11.92 12.09
N LEU A 235 5.52 -10.63 11.74
CA LEU A 235 5.85 -10.21 10.37
C LEU A 235 7.29 -10.57 10.00
N GLN A 236 8.23 -10.40 10.94
CA GLN A 236 9.63 -10.74 10.68
C GLN A 236 9.81 -12.25 10.56
N SER A 237 9.31 -13.03 11.50
CA SER A 237 9.51 -14.48 11.53
C SER A 237 8.76 -15.23 10.42
N GLU A 238 7.57 -14.77 10.04
CA GLU A 238 6.69 -15.49 9.14
C GLU A 238 6.74 -15.01 7.68
N LEU A 239 7.14 -13.75 7.44
CA LEU A 239 7.17 -13.15 6.11
C LEU A 239 8.58 -12.68 5.73
N ALA A 240 9.19 -11.81 6.55
CA ALA A 240 10.43 -11.15 6.15
C ALA A 240 11.60 -12.12 6.08
N THR A 241 11.86 -12.87 7.15
CA THR A 241 12.99 -13.82 7.23
C THR A 241 12.88 -14.95 6.19
N PRO A 242 11.74 -15.67 6.04
CA PRO A 242 11.65 -16.76 5.07
C PRO A 242 11.83 -16.33 3.62
N LEU A 243 11.46 -15.09 3.31
CA LEU A 243 11.55 -14.55 1.96
C LEU A 243 12.76 -13.62 1.76
N ASP A 244 13.59 -13.42 2.77
CA ASP A 244 14.69 -12.47 2.72
C ASP A 244 14.19 -11.09 2.20
N LEU A 245 13.25 -10.49 2.96
CA LEU A 245 12.67 -9.19 2.66
C LEU A 245 13.38 -8.12 3.46
N ASP A 246 13.97 -7.17 2.78
CA ASP A 246 14.54 -5.98 3.40
C ASP A 246 13.52 -4.83 3.42
N GLY A 247 13.14 -4.38 4.63
CA GLY A 247 12.20 -3.28 4.82
C GLY A 247 10.73 -3.72 4.72
N LEU A 248 10.29 -4.57 5.66
CA LEU A 248 8.90 -4.94 5.87
C LEU A 248 8.57 -4.77 7.35
N TYR A 249 8.10 -3.58 7.76
CA TYR A 249 7.85 -3.26 9.16
C TYR A 249 6.43 -2.75 9.40
N VAL A 250 5.84 -3.16 10.54
CA VAL A 250 4.71 -2.51 11.21
C VAL A 250 5.14 -2.34 12.67
N GLY A 251 5.45 -1.10 13.05
CA GLY A 251 6.33 -0.82 14.17
C GLY A 251 7.79 -0.92 13.72
N VAL A 252 8.36 0.22 13.32
CA VAL A 252 9.74 0.29 12.81
C VAL A 252 10.71 0.17 13.99
N PRO A 253 11.70 -0.75 13.96
CA PRO A 253 12.76 -0.80 14.96
C PRO A 253 13.63 0.46 14.96
N GLU A 254 14.20 0.80 16.09
CA GLU A 254 14.98 2.03 16.28
C GLU A 254 16.16 2.13 15.30
N ASP A 255 16.87 1.03 15.07
CA ASP A 255 18.00 0.94 14.15
C ASP A 255 17.61 1.14 12.67
N GLN A 256 16.31 1.03 12.32
CA GLN A 256 15.78 1.20 10.97
C GLN A 256 15.12 2.58 10.74
N MET A 257 14.98 3.39 11.78
CA MET A 257 14.30 4.70 11.72
C MET A 257 14.94 5.67 10.70
N HIS A 258 16.26 5.59 10.52
CA HIS A 258 17.02 6.43 9.59
C HIS A 258 16.69 6.20 8.10
N ARG A 259 16.07 5.07 7.76
CA ARG A 259 15.67 4.70 6.38
C ARG A 259 14.32 5.27 5.98
N ARG A 260 13.57 5.85 6.89
CA ARG A 260 12.20 6.31 6.64
C ARG A 260 12.16 7.47 5.66
N ALA A 261 11.26 7.36 4.69
CA ALA A 261 10.77 8.54 3.97
C ALA A 261 9.74 9.28 4.83
N ARG A 262 9.87 10.61 4.91
CA ARG A 262 8.89 11.47 5.58
C ARG A 262 7.75 11.78 4.62
N LEU A 263 6.52 11.75 5.09
CA LEU A 263 5.36 12.18 4.32
C LEU A 263 5.48 13.66 3.98
N ILE A 264 5.38 13.97 2.70
CA ILE A 264 5.34 15.35 2.20
C ILE A 264 3.87 15.68 1.92
N VAL A 265 3.26 16.39 2.86
CA VAL A 265 1.86 16.79 2.79
C VAL A 265 1.79 18.26 2.37
N ARG A 266 1.01 18.57 1.35
CA ARG A 266 0.81 19.96 0.93
C ARG A 266 0.01 20.71 2.00
N ALA A 267 0.39 21.95 2.33
CA ALA A 267 -0.24 22.80 3.35
C ALA A 267 -1.76 22.90 3.19
N SER A 268 -2.26 22.89 1.94
CA SER A 268 -3.70 22.90 1.65
C SER A 268 -4.47 21.65 2.11
N GLN A 269 -3.79 20.56 2.38
CA GLN A 269 -4.41 19.30 2.84
C GLN A 269 -4.58 19.25 4.35
N ASN A 270 -3.78 20.03 5.08
CA ASN A 270 -3.81 20.11 6.55
C ASN A 270 -4.74 21.22 7.09
N ASP A 271 -5.45 21.95 6.22
CA ASP A 271 -6.36 23.00 6.64
C ASP A 271 -7.64 22.40 7.26
N PRO A 272 -7.90 22.62 8.57
CA PRO A 272 -9.09 22.16 9.26
C PRO A 272 -10.41 22.59 8.59
N SER A 273 -10.41 23.76 7.95
CA SER A 273 -11.59 24.29 7.25
C SER A 273 -12.00 23.42 6.06
N ASN A 274 -11.04 22.75 5.43
CA ASN A 274 -11.30 21.81 4.35
C ASN A 274 -12.04 20.54 4.84
N PHE A 275 -11.68 20.06 6.03
CA PHE A 275 -12.39 18.94 6.65
C PHE A 275 -13.84 19.30 6.95
N GLU A 276 -14.09 20.40 7.64
CA GLU A 276 -15.45 20.84 7.95
C GLU A 276 -16.29 21.13 6.70
N ARG A 277 -15.68 21.72 5.68
CA ARG A 277 -16.31 21.95 4.38
C ARG A 277 -16.71 20.63 3.72
N THR A 278 -15.81 19.65 3.73
CA THR A 278 -16.05 18.31 3.19
C THR A 278 -17.21 17.63 3.93
N MET A 279 -17.22 17.68 5.26
CA MET A 279 -18.30 17.12 6.08
C MET A 279 -19.62 17.83 5.88
N ARG A 280 -19.66 19.15 5.73
CA ARG A 280 -20.88 19.90 5.37
C ARG A 280 -21.41 19.49 4.01
N ASN A 281 -20.54 19.33 3.03
CA ASN A 281 -20.92 18.90 1.68
C ASN A 281 -21.45 17.45 1.71
N ALA A 282 -20.78 16.55 2.42
CA ALA A 282 -21.24 15.17 2.60
C ALA A 282 -22.65 15.12 3.23
N ARG A 283 -22.93 15.94 4.25
CA ARG A 283 -24.27 16.03 4.87
C ARG A 283 -25.34 16.57 3.90
N ARG A 284 -24.98 17.51 3.02
CA ARG A 284 -25.89 18.02 1.98
C ARG A 284 -26.21 16.94 0.95
N VAL A 285 -25.17 16.25 0.46
CA VAL A 285 -25.29 15.16 -0.50
C VAL A 285 -26.11 14.01 0.12
N ASN A 286 -25.86 13.62 1.36
CA ASN A 286 -26.61 12.60 2.07
C ASN A 286 -28.11 12.91 2.16
N ARG A 287 -28.50 14.19 2.35
CA ARG A 287 -29.91 14.60 2.34
C ARG A 287 -30.56 14.35 1.00
N VAL A 288 -29.88 14.66 -0.11
CA VAL A 288 -30.36 14.41 -1.46
C VAL A 288 -30.44 12.91 -1.74
N LEU A 289 -29.41 12.15 -1.40
CA LEU A 289 -29.38 10.69 -1.57
C LEU A 289 -30.53 10.01 -0.82
N LYS A 290 -30.80 10.46 0.41
CA LYS A 290 -31.92 9.97 1.24
C LYS A 290 -33.28 10.31 0.63
N ALA A 291 -33.45 11.53 0.10
CA ALA A 291 -34.68 11.94 -0.60
C ALA A 291 -34.91 11.10 -1.88
N LEU A 292 -33.86 10.73 -2.58
CA LEU A 292 -33.90 9.86 -3.76
C LEU A 292 -33.95 8.35 -3.41
N ARG A 293 -34.01 7.98 -2.12
CA ARG A 293 -33.98 6.61 -1.62
C ARG A 293 -32.75 5.81 -2.07
N ILE A 294 -31.63 6.48 -2.31
CA ILE A 294 -30.35 5.86 -2.64
C ILE A 294 -29.69 5.43 -1.31
N PRO A 295 -29.38 4.15 -1.10
CA PRO A 295 -28.88 3.63 0.18
C PRO A 295 -27.36 3.89 0.38
N ILE A 296 -26.90 5.11 0.11
CA ILE A 296 -25.52 5.55 0.31
C ILE A 296 -25.51 6.62 1.40
N ASP A 297 -24.63 6.43 2.39
CA ASP A 297 -24.37 7.40 3.45
C ASP A 297 -22.87 7.74 3.51
N LEU A 298 -22.50 8.88 2.98
CA LEU A 298 -21.10 9.34 2.95
C LEU A 298 -20.53 9.62 4.35
N SER A 299 -21.35 9.75 5.38
CA SER A 299 -20.86 9.91 6.77
C SER A 299 -20.21 8.65 7.32
N GLN A 300 -20.55 7.49 6.79
CA GLN A 300 -19.92 6.21 7.14
C GLN A 300 -18.42 6.18 6.78
N GLY A 301 -18.05 6.84 5.67
CA GLY A 301 -16.64 7.00 5.29
C GLY A 301 -15.85 7.80 6.34
N ALA A 302 -16.44 8.88 6.85
CA ALA A 302 -15.81 9.67 7.91
C ALA A 302 -15.73 8.90 9.23
N ALA A 303 -16.78 8.16 9.59
CA ALA A 303 -16.79 7.31 10.79
C ALA A 303 -15.66 6.25 10.76
N ALA A 304 -15.39 5.68 9.58
CA ALA A 304 -14.40 4.61 9.43
C ALA A 304 -12.95 5.07 9.24
N LEU A 305 -12.73 6.32 8.76
CA LEU A 305 -11.42 6.79 8.31
C LEU A 305 -10.88 8.01 9.05
N LEU A 306 -11.72 8.72 9.81
CA LEU A 306 -11.38 10.00 10.41
C LEU A 306 -11.65 9.96 11.92
N PRO A 307 -10.70 9.46 12.73
CA PRO A 307 -10.83 9.50 14.18
C PRO A 307 -10.90 10.96 14.69
N PRO A 308 -11.40 11.20 15.89
CA PRO A 308 -11.37 12.54 16.49
C PRO A 308 -9.93 13.05 16.64
N ASN A 309 -9.75 14.37 16.59
CA ASN A 309 -8.46 15.03 16.82
C ASN A 309 -7.30 14.49 15.95
N MET A 310 -7.60 14.09 14.71
CA MET A 310 -6.61 13.51 13.76
C MET A 310 -5.41 14.43 13.55
N GLN A 311 -5.56 15.73 13.76
CA GLN A 311 -4.47 16.71 13.65
C GLN A 311 -3.40 16.56 14.76
N GLY A 312 -3.76 15.95 15.90
CA GLY A 312 -2.83 15.65 17.00
C GLY A 312 -1.93 14.43 16.71
N LEU A 313 -2.21 13.66 15.66
CA LEU A 313 -1.43 12.50 15.27
C LEU A 313 -0.47 12.85 14.12
N ASP A 314 0.79 13.12 14.44
CA ASP A 314 1.85 13.27 13.43
C ASP A 314 2.36 11.90 12.96
N LEU A 315 1.97 11.49 11.75
CA LEU A 315 2.44 10.25 11.13
C LEU A 315 3.94 10.27 10.75
N ASN A 316 4.59 11.43 10.79
CA ASN A 316 6.03 11.56 10.62
C ASN A 316 6.81 11.40 11.93
N SER A 317 6.13 11.36 13.08
CA SER A 317 6.78 11.20 14.38
C SER A 317 7.40 9.80 14.54
N ASP A 318 8.44 9.70 15.36
CA ASP A 318 9.06 8.41 15.69
C ASP A 318 8.08 7.52 16.47
N ALA A 319 7.25 8.12 17.34
CA ALA A 319 6.22 7.41 18.07
C ALA A 319 5.20 6.73 17.13
N ALA A 320 4.73 7.44 16.09
CA ALA A 320 3.82 6.87 15.11
C ALA A 320 4.48 5.78 14.25
N ALA A 321 5.77 5.91 13.95
CA ALA A 321 6.51 4.89 13.21
C ALA A 321 6.79 3.65 14.04
N ALA A 322 7.08 3.80 15.34
CA ALA A 322 7.34 2.70 16.26
C ALA A 322 6.07 1.97 16.70
N ALA A 323 4.91 2.65 16.70
CA ALA A 323 3.63 2.04 17.07
C ALA A 323 3.24 0.92 16.09
N CYS A 324 2.43 -0.02 16.56
CA CYS A 324 1.89 -1.10 15.73
C CYS A 324 0.46 -0.79 15.31
N MET A 325 0.28 -0.37 14.05
CA MET A 325 -1.04 -0.07 13.46
C MET A 325 -1.21 -0.85 12.13
N PRO A 326 -1.55 -2.16 12.17
CA PRO A 326 -1.43 -3.07 11.01
C PRO A 326 -2.42 -2.81 9.85
N ALA A 327 -3.13 -1.71 9.87
CA ALA A 327 -3.97 -1.24 8.77
C ALA A 327 -3.51 0.10 8.18
N LEU A 328 -2.49 0.75 8.78
CA LEU A 328 -2.15 2.14 8.50
C LEU A 328 -0.65 2.36 8.29
N ASN A 329 0.19 1.98 9.27
CA ASN A 329 1.56 2.46 9.36
C ASN A 329 2.64 1.47 8.89
N GLY A 330 2.29 0.52 8.04
CA GLY A 330 3.33 -0.31 7.40
C GLY A 330 4.35 0.56 6.67
N MET A 331 5.62 0.38 7.04
CA MET A 331 6.78 1.01 6.42
C MET A 331 7.48 -0.04 5.57
N PHE A 332 7.40 0.12 4.24
CA PHE A 332 7.84 -0.90 3.31
C PHE A 332 8.78 -0.35 2.24
N THR A 333 9.69 -1.20 1.77
CA THR A 333 10.32 -1.02 0.45
C THR A 333 9.39 -1.57 -0.63
N ALA A 334 9.47 -1.03 -1.83
CA ALA A 334 8.72 -1.56 -2.98
C ALA A 334 9.12 -3.01 -3.30
N ARG A 335 10.39 -3.37 -3.06
CA ARG A 335 10.93 -4.73 -3.25
C ARG A 335 10.26 -5.74 -2.37
N SER A 336 10.16 -5.46 -1.06
CA SER A 336 9.54 -6.36 -0.10
C SER A 336 8.09 -6.61 -0.44
N LEU A 337 7.33 -5.56 -0.79
CA LEU A 337 5.96 -5.70 -1.25
C LEU A 337 5.87 -6.55 -2.52
N ALA A 338 6.66 -6.23 -3.54
CA ALA A 338 6.61 -6.95 -4.81
C ALA A 338 7.00 -8.42 -4.67
N LYS A 339 8.03 -8.74 -3.88
CA LYS A 339 8.48 -10.12 -3.65
C LYS A 339 7.44 -10.93 -2.88
N LEU A 340 6.81 -10.33 -1.84
CA LEU A 340 5.71 -10.95 -1.12
C LEU A 340 4.54 -11.29 -2.07
N TYR A 341 4.11 -10.33 -2.88
CA TYR A 341 3.04 -10.56 -3.83
C TYR A 341 3.45 -11.46 -5.01
N ALA A 342 4.74 -11.57 -5.35
CA ALA A 342 5.23 -12.55 -6.33
C ALA A 342 5.07 -13.99 -5.82
N VAL A 343 5.30 -14.24 -4.53
CA VAL A 343 4.95 -15.53 -3.91
C VAL A 343 3.48 -15.85 -4.10
N LEU A 344 2.60 -14.87 -3.85
CA LEU A 344 1.15 -15.05 -3.99
C LEU A 344 0.72 -15.23 -5.46
N ALA A 345 1.33 -14.48 -6.40
CA ALA A 345 1.08 -14.63 -7.83
C ALA A 345 1.51 -16.00 -8.35
N ASN A 346 2.48 -16.63 -7.71
CA ASN A 346 3.05 -17.92 -8.09
C ASN A 346 2.52 -19.10 -7.23
N GLY A 347 1.27 -18.99 -6.76
CA GLY A 347 0.60 -20.10 -6.06
C GLY A 347 1.09 -20.36 -4.63
N GLY A 348 1.67 -19.34 -3.97
CA GLY A 348 2.09 -19.40 -2.58
C GLY A 348 3.54 -19.82 -2.36
N ALA A 349 4.33 -19.97 -3.44
CA ALA A 349 5.76 -20.32 -3.37
C ALA A 349 6.58 -19.53 -4.39
N LEU A 350 7.84 -19.25 -4.07
CA LEU A 350 8.80 -18.59 -4.96
C LEU A 350 10.21 -19.10 -4.64
N ASN A 351 11.00 -19.42 -5.66
CA ASN A 351 12.41 -19.83 -5.53
C ASN A 351 12.65 -20.93 -4.47
N GLY A 352 11.75 -21.92 -4.40
CA GLY A 352 11.86 -23.02 -3.44
C GLY A 352 11.28 -22.73 -2.05
N THR A 353 10.98 -21.46 -1.71
CA THR A 353 10.35 -21.10 -0.44
C THR A 353 8.83 -21.07 -0.61
N ARG A 354 8.13 -21.89 0.20
CA ARG A 354 6.65 -21.88 0.29
C ARG A 354 6.21 -21.15 1.54
N LEU A 355 5.36 -20.14 1.39
CA LEU A 355 4.72 -19.44 2.50
C LEU A 355 3.34 -20.01 2.84
N ILE A 356 2.58 -20.40 1.79
CA ILE A 356 1.19 -20.77 1.92
C ILE A 356 0.85 -21.84 0.88
N SER A 357 -0.06 -22.76 1.18
CA SER A 357 -0.56 -23.74 0.22
C SER A 357 -1.41 -23.08 -0.86
N ALA A 358 -1.47 -23.71 -2.03
CA ALA A 358 -2.33 -23.26 -3.13
C ALA A 358 -3.83 -23.30 -2.73
N GLU A 359 -4.24 -24.24 -1.89
CA GLU A 359 -5.61 -24.39 -1.40
C GLU A 359 -6.03 -23.21 -0.51
N THR A 360 -5.21 -22.89 0.50
CA THR A 360 -5.46 -21.74 1.38
C THR A 360 -5.43 -20.45 0.60
N LEU A 361 -4.47 -20.28 -0.32
CA LEU A 361 -4.40 -19.10 -1.18
C LEU A 361 -5.63 -18.96 -2.07
N HIS A 362 -6.10 -20.06 -2.69
CA HIS A 362 -7.34 -20.04 -3.48
C HIS A 362 -8.54 -19.62 -2.64
N THR A 363 -8.68 -20.13 -1.42
CA THR A 363 -9.74 -19.75 -0.49
C THR A 363 -9.65 -18.27 -0.13
N ALA A 364 -8.44 -17.77 0.19
CA ALA A 364 -8.18 -16.39 0.58
C ALA A 364 -8.51 -15.38 -0.54
N THR A 365 -8.27 -15.77 -1.79
CA THR A 365 -8.37 -14.87 -2.96
C THR A 365 -9.71 -14.96 -3.70
N ARG A 366 -10.60 -15.87 -3.32
CA ARG A 366 -11.99 -15.90 -3.84
C ARG A 366 -12.75 -14.66 -3.43
N VAL A 367 -13.57 -14.12 -4.35
CA VAL A 367 -14.46 -13.01 -4.06
C VAL A 367 -15.53 -13.44 -3.06
N GLN A 368 -15.58 -12.80 -1.90
CA GLN A 368 -16.54 -13.05 -0.83
C GLN A 368 -17.84 -12.25 -1.05
N ASN A 369 -17.72 -10.98 -1.42
CA ASN A 369 -18.89 -10.16 -1.73
C ASN A 369 -18.65 -9.25 -2.95
N ARG A 370 -19.74 -8.89 -3.63
CA ARG A 370 -19.76 -8.03 -4.84
C ARG A 370 -20.66 -6.82 -4.68
N SER A 371 -21.30 -6.67 -3.53
CA SER A 371 -22.23 -5.59 -3.26
C SER A 371 -21.50 -4.26 -3.04
N MET A 372 -22.27 -3.18 -2.99
CA MET A 372 -21.77 -1.88 -2.57
C MET A 372 -21.59 -1.85 -1.06
N GLY A 373 -20.48 -1.29 -0.59
CA GLY A 373 -20.18 -1.15 0.83
C GLY A 373 -20.80 0.09 1.46
N ARG A 374 -20.98 0.06 2.78
CA ARG A 374 -21.47 1.21 3.55
C ARG A 374 -20.44 2.34 3.64
N VAL A 375 -19.15 2.02 3.68
CA VAL A 375 -18.03 2.97 3.84
C VAL A 375 -17.49 3.40 2.48
N ILE A 376 -17.26 2.45 1.59
CA ILE A 376 -16.83 2.67 0.22
C ILE A 376 -17.99 2.25 -0.70
N PRO A 377 -18.74 3.22 -1.27
CA PRO A 377 -19.96 2.93 -2.02
C PRO A 377 -19.68 2.53 -3.48
N ILE A 378 -18.71 1.64 -3.67
CA ILE A 378 -18.39 0.98 -4.94
C ILE A 378 -18.14 -0.51 -4.71
N PRO A 379 -18.40 -1.39 -5.70
CA PRO A 379 -18.12 -2.82 -5.58
C PRO A 379 -16.61 -3.08 -5.54
N MET A 380 -16.05 -3.25 -4.36
CA MET A 380 -14.62 -3.54 -4.17
C MET A 380 -14.26 -4.99 -4.49
N HIS A 381 -15.26 -5.87 -4.60
CA HIS A 381 -15.07 -7.32 -4.75
C HIS A 381 -14.10 -7.84 -3.68
N TRP A 382 -14.50 -7.64 -2.42
CA TRP A 382 -13.71 -8.05 -1.26
C TRP A 382 -13.40 -9.55 -1.31
N ARG A 383 -12.17 -9.86 -0.98
CA ARG A 383 -11.64 -11.16 -0.67
C ARG A 383 -11.29 -11.18 0.82
N LEU A 384 -10.67 -12.23 1.33
CA LEU A 384 -10.24 -12.24 2.72
C LEU A 384 -9.02 -11.31 2.89
N GLY A 385 -9.29 -10.04 3.22
CA GLY A 385 -8.29 -9.00 3.44
C GLY A 385 -7.66 -8.38 2.18
N TYR A 386 -8.13 -8.74 0.99
CA TYR A 386 -7.74 -8.13 -0.28
C TYR A 386 -8.96 -7.57 -1.01
N HIS A 387 -8.72 -6.77 -2.03
CA HIS A 387 -9.76 -6.26 -2.92
C HIS A 387 -9.36 -6.39 -4.39
N ARG A 388 -10.30 -6.09 -5.27
CA ARG A 388 -10.07 -6.06 -6.71
C ARG A 388 -9.02 -5.02 -7.08
N VAL A 389 -8.15 -5.38 -8.03
CA VAL A 389 -7.21 -4.47 -8.65
C VAL A 389 -7.83 -3.81 -9.87
N GLY A 390 -7.66 -2.49 -10.00
CA GLY A 390 -8.09 -1.71 -11.17
C GLY A 390 -6.94 -1.50 -12.15
N THR A 391 -7.24 -1.68 -13.45
CA THR A 391 -6.34 -1.36 -14.57
C THR A 391 -7.12 -0.67 -15.69
N ILE A 392 -6.42 0.03 -16.59
CA ILE A 392 -7.02 0.70 -17.76
C ILE A 392 -6.70 -0.11 -19.02
N GLY A 393 -7.69 -0.83 -19.53
CA GLY A 393 -7.59 -1.71 -20.70
C GLY A 393 -7.43 -3.18 -20.35
N PRO A 394 -6.27 -3.69 -19.88
CA PRO A 394 -6.12 -5.10 -19.52
C PRO A 394 -7.15 -5.55 -18.51
N LYS A 395 -7.75 -6.72 -18.73
CA LYS A 395 -8.68 -7.34 -17.75
C LYS A 395 -7.86 -8.10 -16.72
N THR A 396 -8.15 -7.87 -15.44
CA THR A 396 -7.47 -8.51 -14.31
C THR A 396 -8.49 -9.14 -13.35
N PRO A 397 -9.28 -10.16 -13.79
CA PRO A 397 -10.39 -10.71 -13.03
C PRO A 397 -9.93 -11.37 -11.72
N ASN A 398 -8.77 -12.03 -11.75
CA ASN A 398 -8.21 -12.78 -10.63
C ASN A 398 -7.15 -12.00 -9.84
N ALA A 399 -6.75 -10.81 -10.31
CA ALA A 399 -5.79 -9.98 -9.59
C ALA A 399 -6.38 -9.49 -8.25
N PHE A 400 -5.52 -9.49 -7.24
CA PHE A 400 -5.88 -9.12 -5.88
C PHE A 400 -4.71 -8.42 -5.17
N GLY A 401 -5.03 -7.60 -4.22
CA GLY A 401 -4.04 -6.88 -3.43
C GLY A 401 -4.69 -5.78 -2.60
N HIS A 402 -3.91 -4.79 -2.22
CA HIS A 402 -4.42 -3.65 -1.48
C HIS A 402 -3.73 -2.35 -1.89
N SER A 403 -4.52 -1.29 -2.03
CA SER A 403 -4.02 0.07 -2.29
C SER A 403 -4.03 0.90 -1.01
N GLY A 404 -3.07 1.81 -0.88
CA GLY A 404 -2.96 2.76 0.22
C GLY A 404 -3.51 4.15 -0.14
N TYR A 405 -3.90 4.90 0.88
CA TYR A 405 -4.47 6.24 0.77
C TYR A 405 -3.58 7.23 -0.01
N GLY A 406 -2.26 7.15 0.18
CA GLY A 406 -1.30 8.07 -0.44
C GLY A 406 -0.85 7.67 -1.86
N GLY A 407 -1.39 6.59 -2.43
CA GLY A 407 -1.01 6.10 -3.76
C GLY A 407 -0.06 4.91 -3.76
N SER A 408 0.41 4.46 -2.60
CA SER A 408 1.08 3.17 -2.48
C SER A 408 0.15 2.02 -2.85
N GLY A 409 0.71 0.89 -3.19
CA GLY A 409 -0.10 -0.30 -3.49
C GLY A 409 0.76 -1.49 -3.80
N ALA A 410 0.22 -2.67 -3.49
CA ALA A 410 0.84 -3.92 -3.87
C ALA A 410 -0.23 -4.95 -4.23
N TRP A 411 0.03 -5.73 -5.28
CA TRP A 411 -0.93 -6.69 -5.77
C TRP A 411 -0.27 -7.77 -6.64
N ALA A 412 -0.98 -8.87 -6.76
CA ALA A 412 -0.65 -10.03 -7.58
C ALA A 412 -1.70 -10.23 -8.68
N ASP A 413 -1.25 -10.62 -9.86
CA ASP A 413 -2.06 -11.14 -10.96
C ASP A 413 -1.60 -12.57 -11.29
N PRO A 414 -2.26 -13.59 -10.74
CA PRO A 414 -1.90 -14.99 -11.01
C PRO A 414 -2.02 -15.37 -12.47
N ASP A 415 -2.94 -14.77 -13.23
CA ASP A 415 -3.15 -15.09 -14.64
C ASP A 415 -1.94 -14.74 -15.51
N ARG A 416 -1.14 -13.72 -15.07
CA ARG A 416 0.08 -13.28 -15.76
C ARG A 416 1.35 -13.63 -15.02
N ASN A 417 1.26 -14.30 -13.86
CA ASN A 417 2.40 -14.45 -12.96
C ASN A 417 3.12 -13.11 -12.70
N LEU A 418 2.33 -12.07 -12.41
CA LEU A 418 2.78 -10.70 -12.28
C LEU A 418 2.53 -10.20 -10.85
N ALA A 419 3.52 -9.52 -10.28
CA ALA A 419 3.36 -8.83 -9.00
C ALA A 419 4.00 -7.45 -9.05
N ILE A 420 3.42 -6.51 -8.32
CA ILE A 420 3.89 -5.12 -8.25
C ILE A 420 3.85 -4.62 -6.82
N GLY A 421 4.87 -3.85 -6.45
CA GLY A 421 4.92 -3.03 -5.24
C GLY A 421 5.30 -1.60 -5.59
N LEU A 422 4.52 -0.64 -5.11
CA LEU A 422 4.74 0.81 -5.27
C LEU A 422 4.71 1.47 -3.90
N THR A 423 5.78 2.17 -3.56
CA THR A 423 5.88 3.01 -2.36
C THR A 423 6.22 4.44 -2.75
N LEU A 424 5.73 5.41 -1.98
CA LEU A 424 5.96 6.82 -2.24
C LEU A 424 5.59 7.66 -0.98
N ASN A 425 6.16 8.85 -0.87
CA ASN A 425 5.95 9.74 0.27
C ASN A 425 5.18 11.02 -0.04
N SER A 426 4.77 11.23 -1.30
CA SER A 426 3.99 12.39 -1.73
C SER A 426 2.63 11.94 -2.26
N GLY A 427 1.58 12.08 -1.47
CA GLY A 427 0.24 11.64 -1.81
C GLY A 427 -0.74 12.77 -2.05
N LEU A 428 -1.64 12.61 -3.02
CA LEU A 428 -2.80 13.49 -3.17
C LEU A 428 -3.96 13.10 -2.25
N GLY A 429 -3.84 11.98 -1.53
CA GLY A 429 -4.77 11.51 -0.52
C GLY A 429 -6.21 11.46 -0.99
N THR A 430 -6.58 10.46 -1.77
CA THR A 430 -7.98 10.17 -2.02
C THR A 430 -8.38 8.87 -1.32
N PRO A 431 -9.55 8.79 -0.68
CA PRO A 431 -9.99 7.58 0.01
C PRO A 431 -10.30 6.42 -0.95
N PHE A 432 -10.34 6.68 -2.26
CA PHE A 432 -10.69 5.70 -3.30
C PHE A 432 -9.46 5.14 -4.03
N GLY A 433 -8.26 5.43 -3.56
CA GLY A 433 -7.02 5.08 -4.20
C GLY A 433 -6.52 6.18 -5.13
N ASP A 434 -5.27 6.04 -5.53
CA ASP A 434 -4.57 6.97 -6.39
C ASP A 434 -4.38 6.33 -7.78
N LEU A 435 -4.60 7.09 -8.83
CA LEU A 435 -4.45 6.59 -10.20
C LEU A 435 -3.01 6.19 -10.55
N ARG A 436 -2.01 6.54 -9.72
CA ARG A 436 -0.60 6.18 -9.95
C ARG A 436 -0.41 4.67 -9.95
N VAL A 437 -0.92 3.97 -8.94
CA VAL A 437 -0.84 2.49 -8.90
C VAL A 437 -1.59 1.84 -10.06
N VAL A 438 -2.72 2.44 -10.49
CA VAL A 438 -3.52 1.97 -11.63
C VAL A 438 -2.75 2.16 -12.95
N ARG A 439 -2.10 3.31 -13.15
CA ARG A 439 -1.31 3.61 -14.38
C ARG A 439 -0.10 2.68 -14.48
N LEU A 440 0.67 2.56 -13.42
CA LEU A 440 1.87 1.71 -13.38
C LEU A 440 1.50 0.23 -13.50
N GLY A 441 0.45 -0.21 -12.83
CA GLY A 441 -0.08 -1.55 -12.97
C GLY A 441 -0.57 -1.87 -14.39
N THR A 442 -1.23 -0.92 -15.04
CA THR A 442 -1.62 -1.03 -16.45
C THR A 442 -0.42 -1.20 -17.37
N ALA A 443 0.64 -0.41 -17.14
CA ALA A 443 1.88 -0.51 -17.91
C ALA A 443 2.56 -1.88 -17.71
N ALA A 444 2.57 -2.38 -16.47
CA ALA A 444 3.13 -3.69 -16.13
C ALA A 444 2.34 -4.84 -16.78
N CYS A 445 0.99 -4.82 -16.71
CA CYS A 445 0.15 -5.82 -17.39
C CYS A 445 0.40 -5.85 -18.91
N LYS A 446 0.43 -4.68 -19.55
CA LYS A 446 0.71 -4.58 -20.99
C LYS A 446 2.12 -5.04 -21.37
N ALA A 447 3.09 -4.90 -20.49
CA ALA A 447 4.44 -5.42 -20.68
C ALA A 447 4.46 -6.95 -20.55
N ALA A 448 3.82 -7.50 -19.51
CA ALA A 448 3.73 -8.93 -19.27
C ALA A 448 3.00 -9.69 -20.40
N GLU A 449 1.99 -9.09 -21.03
CA GLU A 449 1.27 -9.67 -22.19
C GLU A 449 2.13 -9.77 -23.46
N ARG A 450 3.21 -8.97 -23.56
CA ARG A 450 4.11 -8.98 -24.71
C ARG A 450 5.33 -9.87 -24.52
N ARG A 451 5.69 -10.19 -23.29
CA ARG A 451 6.79 -11.07 -22.91
C ARG A 451 6.29 -12.51 -22.72
#